data_b6fef2f65769ebee0dc7eb07a168f977
#
_entry.id   b6fef2f65769ebee0dc7eb07a168f977
#
_cell.length_a   1.000
_cell.length_b   1.000
_cell.length_c   1.000
_cell.angle_alpha   90.00
_cell.angle_beta   90.00
_cell.angle_gamma   90.00
#
_symmetry.space_group_name_H-M   'P 1'
#
loop_
_entity.id
_entity.type
_entity.pdbx_description
1 polymer ?
#
loop_
_entity_poly.entity_id
_entity_poly.type
_entity_poly.pdbx_seq_one_letter_code
_entity_poly.pdbx_strand_id
1 'polypeptide(L)'
;SPYPDREELVAMPALHLDVALIHMNRADSCGNGQFLGPDLFFDDLYCMAADRRFMSCEKIVPTEELLREGSIHTLKINRMMVDGVVEAPGGAHFTECPPDYGRDEAFQKEYAATARDPEAWEAFRARYLEVGSEREYQEAVKSR
;
A
#
# COMPACT_ATOMS: atom_id res chain seq x y z
N SER A 1 -32.03 -2.87 17.10
CA SER A 1 -31.28 -3.72 18.05
C SER A 1 -31.99 -5.05 18.21
N PRO A 2 -31.31 -6.20 18.28
CA PRO A 2 -31.90 -7.52 18.60
C PRO A 2 -32.27 -7.66 20.09
N TYR A 3 -31.92 -6.66 20.89
CA TYR A 3 -32.17 -6.65 22.35
C TYR A 3 -33.45 -5.89 22.73
N PRO A 4 -33.97 -6.06 23.94
CA PRO A 4 -35.23 -5.39 24.41
C PRO A 4 -35.12 -3.87 24.55
N ASP A 5 -33.91 -3.31 24.52
CA ASP A 5 -33.63 -1.87 24.65
C ASP A 5 -34.18 -1.01 23.50
N ARG A 6 -34.52 -1.64 22.35
CA ARG A 6 -35.06 -0.98 21.15
C ARG A 6 -34.13 0.12 20.57
N GLU A 7 -32.82 0.03 20.84
CA GLU A 7 -31.83 0.96 20.27
C GLU A 7 -31.89 0.91 18.73
N GLU A 8 -31.90 2.08 18.09
CA GLU A 8 -31.80 2.17 16.64
C GLU A 8 -30.35 1.98 16.20
N LEU A 9 -30.11 0.96 15.39
CA LEU A 9 -28.80 0.60 14.89
C LEU A 9 -28.82 0.59 13.36
N VAL A 10 -27.70 0.99 12.76
CA VAL A 10 -27.47 0.84 11.31
C VAL A 10 -26.77 -0.48 11.05
N ALA A 11 -27.38 -1.33 10.25
CA ALA A 11 -26.76 -2.55 9.78
C ALA A 11 -25.91 -2.25 8.53
N MET A 12 -24.61 -2.52 8.61
CA MET A 12 -23.68 -2.42 7.49
C MET A 12 -23.30 -3.83 7.03
N PRO A 13 -23.51 -4.18 5.74
CA PRO A 13 -23.04 -5.45 5.23
C PRO A 13 -21.51 -5.49 5.22
N ALA A 14 -20.93 -6.68 5.36
CA ALA A 14 -19.50 -6.86 5.22
C ALA A 14 -19.06 -6.49 3.79
N LEU A 15 -17.92 -5.82 3.68
CA LEU A 15 -17.27 -5.55 2.40
C LEU A 15 -16.59 -6.83 1.92
N HIS A 16 -16.85 -7.22 0.67
CA HIS A 16 -16.17 -8.32 0.00
C HIS A 16 -15.35 -7.75 -1.15
N LEU A 17 -14.06 -8.07 -1.16
CA LEU A 17 -13.10 -7.63 -2.18
C LEU A 17 -12.54 -8.85 -2.91
N ASP A 18 -12.38 -8.77 -4.22
CA ASP A 18 -11.71 -9.83 -5.00
C ASP A 18 -10.22 -9.86 -4.69
N VAL A 19 -9.58 -8.69 -4.61
CA VAL A 19 -8.14 -8.55 -4.38
C VAL A 19 -7.83 -7.37 -3.45
N ALA A 20 -6.94 -7.58 -2.49
CA ALA A 20 -6.27 -6.52 -1.75
C ALA A 20 -4.79 -6.43 -2.16
N LEU A 21 -4.34 -5.21 -2.42
CA LEU A 21 -2.94 -4.86 -2.65
C LEU A 21 -2.54 -3.86 -1.56
N ILE A 22 -1.56 -4.22 -0.75
CA ILE A 22 -1.07 -3.37 0.34
C ILE A 22 0.43 -3.14 0.21
N HIS A 23 0.93 -2.06 0.83
CA HIS A 23 2.35 -1.74 0.84
C HIS A 23 2.84 -1.46 2.26
N MET A 24 3.98 -2.08 2.64
CA MET A 24 4.56 -2.00 3.98
C MET A 24 6.01 -1.54 3.93
N ASN A 25 6.52 -0.97 5.03
CA ASN A 25 7.94 -0.60 5.14
C ASN A 25 8.85 -1.84 5.12
N ARG A 26 8.49 -2.85 5.89
CA ARG A 26 9.25 -4.10 5.99
C ARG A 26 8.32 -5.29 5.88
N ALA A 27 8.85 -6.37 5.36
CA ALA A 27 8.19 -7.68 5.45
C ALA A 27 9.25 -8.77 5.65
N ASP A 28 8.81 -9.92 6.15
CA ASP A 28 9.63 -11.13 6.05
C ASP A 28 9.16 -12.03 4.90
N SER A 29 9.97 -13.00 4.55
CA SER A 29 9.65 -13.96 3.48
C SER A 29 8.46 -14.88 3.81
N CYS A 30 8.00 -14.87 5.05
CA CYS A 30 6.84 -15.64 5.50
C CYS A 30 5.52 -14.86 5.32
N GLY A 31 5.57 -13.54 5.10
CA GLY A 31 4.38 -12.70 4.93
C GLY A 31 3.97 -11.88 6.15
N ASN A 32 4.85 -11.77 7.17
CA ASN A 32 4.62 -10.79 8.22
C ASN A 32 5.05 -9.41 7.72
N GLY A 33 4.16 -8.41 7.87
CA GLY A 33 4.38 -7.06 7.41
C GLY A 33 4.40 -6.05 8.54
N GLN A 34 5.32 -5.09 8.44
CA GLN A 34 5.53 -4.03 9.41
C GLN A 34 5.33 -2.66 8.77
N PHE A 35 4.52 -1.83 9.40
CA PHE A 35 4.32 -0.44 9.06
C PHE A 35 5.01 0.45 10.09
N LEU A 36 5.93 1.32 9.65
CA LEU A 36 6.74 2.17 10.52
C LEU A 36 6.26 3.63 10.57
N GLY A 37 5.28 3.97 9.74
CA GLY A 37 4.71 5.32 9.69
C GLY A 37 3.88 5.67 10.94
N PRO A 38 3.52 6.96 11.08
CA PRO A 38 2.77 7.44 12.25
C PRO A 38 1.32 6.95 12.27
N ASP A 39 0.70 6.80 11.10
CA ASP A 39 -0.71 6.45 10.94
C ASP A 39 -0.84 5.07 10.33
N LEU A 40 -1.52 4.20 11.05
CA LEU A 40 -1.86 2.86 10.58
C LEU A 40 -3.27 2.92 10.00
N PHE A 41 -3.37 2.74 8.70
CA PHE A 41 -4.64 2.74 7.98
C PHE A 41 -5.38 1.39 8.11
N PHE A 42 -6.14 1.02 7.10
CA PHE A 42 -7.04 -0.14 7.11
C PHE A 42 -6.46 -1.34 6.37
N ASP A 43 -5.14 -1.43 6.21
CA ASP A 43 -4.48 -2.46 5.41
C ASP A 43 -4.80 -3.88 5.89
N ASP A 44 -4.83 -4.09 7.20
CA ASP A 44 -5.24 -5.34 7.83
C ASP A 44 -6.71 -5.69 7.55
N LEU A 45 -7.60 -4.67 7.59
CA LEU A 45 -9.02 -4.86 7.29
C LEU A 45 -9.24 -5.16 5.80
N TYR A 46 -8.50 -4.52 4.89
CA TYR A 46 -8.56 -4.84 3.46
C TYR A 46 -8.10 -6.27 3.20
N CYS A 47 -7.02 -6.72 3.85
CA CYS A 47 -6.57 -8.10 3.75
C CYS A 47 -7.62 -9.08 4.27
N MET A 48 -8.32 -8.76 5.36
CA MET A 48 -9.38 -9.63 5.89
C MET A 48 -10.65 -9.64 5.04
N ALA A 49 -10.92 -8.56 4.29
CA ALA A 49 -12.09 -8.45 3.44
C ALA A 49 -11.91 -9.05 2.04
N ALA A 50 -10.69 -9.39 1.65
CA ALA A 50 -10.35 -9.82 0.29
C ALA A 50 -10.16 -11.34 0.17
N ASP A 51 -10.55 -11.88 -1.00
CA ASP A 51 -10.33 -13.28 -1.34
C ASP A 51 -8.86 -13.58 -1.65
N ARG A 52 -8.17 -12.62 -2.31
CA ARG A 52 -6.75 -12.72 -2.65
C ARG A 52 -6.00 -11.49 -2.14
N ARG A 53 -4.84 -11.69 -1.53
CA ARG A 53 -4.15 -10.65 -0.77
C ARG A 53 -2.66 -10.66 -1.07
N PHE A 54 -2.16 -9.55 -1.59
CA PHE A 54 -0.75 -9.40 -1.95
C PHE A 54 -0.15 -8.19 -1.26
N MET A 55 1.04 -8.37 -0.72
CA MET A 55 1.80 -7.34 -0.03
C MET A 55 3.07 -7.04 -0.79
N SER A 56 3.28 -5.77 -1.14
CA SER A 56 4.59 -5.24 -1.50
C SER A 56 5.24 -4.58 -0.29
N CYS A 57 6.56 -4.48 -0.29
CA CYS A 57 7.29 -3.80 0.79
C CYS A 57 8.56 -3.13 0.28
N GLU A 58 9.05 -2.15 1.05
CA GLU A 58 10.30 -1.47 0.75
C GLU A 58 11.50 -2.42 0.88
N LYS A 59 11.45 -3.33 1.87
CA LYS A 59 12.54 -4.27 2.10
C LYS A 59 12.05 -5.56 2.75
N ILE A 60 12.51 -6.69 2.22
CA ILE A 60 12.37 -7.99 2.88
C ILE A 60 13.54 -8.19 3.86
N VAL A 61 13.21 -8.48 5.11
CA VAL A 61 14.18 -8.70 6.19
C VAL A 61 13.94 -10.05 6.88
N PRO A 62 14.93 -10.60 7.58
CA PRO A 62 14.70 -11.75 8.47
C PRO A 62 13.64 -11.45 9.54
N THR A 63 12.84 -12.44 9.91
CA THR A 63 11.72 -12.27 10.87
C THR A 63 12.18 -11.62 12.18
N GLU A 64 13.35 -12.02 12.68
CA GLU A 64 13.94 -11.47 13.91
C GLU A 64 14.37 -10.01 13.82
N GLU A 65 14.48 -9.46 12.62
CA GLU A 65 14.82 -8.05 12.39
C GLU A 65 13.61 -7.13 12.41
N LEU A 66 12.41 -7.65 12.19
CA LEU A 66 11.17 -6.85 12.19
C LEU A 66 10.99 -6.05 13.48
N LEU A 67 11.41 -6.58 14.64
CA LEU A 67 11.29 -5.89 15.93
C LEU A 67 12.45 -4.94 16.24
N ARG A 68 13.45 -4.81 15.36
CA ARG A 68 14.59 -3.91 15.57
C ARG A 68 14.26 -2.45 15.22
N GLU A 69 13.45 -2.25 14.21
CA GLU A 69 13.11 -0.90 13.71
C GLU A 69 11.81 -0.35 14.31
N GLY A 70 10.98 -1.20 14.92
CA GLY A 70 9.73 -0.79 15.52
C GLY A 70 9.24 -1.73 16.61
N SER A 71 8.24 -1.28 17.37
CA SER A 71 7.61 -2.08 18.40
C SER A 71 6.71 -3.16 17.80
N ILE A 72 6.27 -4.13 18.62
CA ILE A 72 5.33 -5.16 18.18
C ILE A 72 4.02 -4.60 17.61
N HIS A 73 3.62 -3.41 18.01
CA HIS A 73 2.40 -2.74 17.50
C HIS A 73 2.53 -2.29 16.05
N THR A 74 3.75 -2.23 15.51
CA THR A 74 4.00 -1.90 14.10
C THR A 74 3.84 -3.11 13.18
N LEU A 75 3.81 -4.34 13.73
CA LEU A 75 3.53 -5.57 12.99
C LEU A 75 2.03 -5.67 12.72
N LYS A 76 1.59 -5.09 11.62
CA LYS A 76 0.16 -4.98 11.28
C LYS A 76 -0.37 -6.15 10.47
N ILE A 77 0.46 -6.71 9.63
CA ILE A 77 0.09 -7.82 8.76
C ILE A 77 0.71 -9.10 9.30
N ASN A 78 -0.14 -10.06 9.54
CA ASN A 78 0.28 -11.41 9.89
C ASN A 78 0.35 -12.25 8.60
N ARG A 79 1.31 -13.18 8.53
CA ARG A 79 1.50 -14.11 7.40
C ARG A 79 0.25 -14.87 6.95
N MET A 80 -0.76 -15.01 7.82
CA MET A 80 -2.04 -15.64 7.47
C MET A 80 -2.98 -14.70 6.71
N MET A 81 -2.66 -13.41 6.66
CA MET A 81 -3.47 -12.37 6.03
C MET A 81 -3.06 -12.09 4.59
N VAL A 82 -1.98 -12.72 4.09
CA VAL A 82 -1.45 -12.49 2.74
C VAL A 82 -1.15 -13.80 2.02
N ASP A 83 -1.31 -13.79 0.72
CA ASP A 83 -1.06 -14.93 -0.17
C ASP A 83 0.30 -14.81 -0.88
N GLY A 84 0.88 -13.62 -0.90
CA GLY A 84 2.20 -13.38 -1.49
C GLY A 84 2.83 -12.07 -1.05
N VAL A 85 4.17 -12.04 -1.07
CA VAL A 85 5.00 -10.88 -0.72
C VAL A 85 5.98 -10.61 -1.85
N VAL A 86 6.21 -9.33 -2.15
CA VAL A 86 7.23 -8.88 -3.11
C VAL A 86 7.98 -7.66 -2.57
N GLU A 87 9.30 -7.64 -2.74
CA GLU A 87 10.09 -6.44 -2.47
C GLU A 87 9.96 -5.48 -3.66
N ALA A 88 9.51 -4.27 -3.38
CA ALA A 88 9.27 -3.21 -4.35
C ALA A 88 9.64 -1.85 -3.74
N PRO A 89 10.95 -1.53 -3.64
CA PRO A 89 11.40 -0.26 -3.08
C PRO A 89 10.83 0.93 -3.85
N GLY A 90 10.24 1.89 -3.14
CA GLY A 90 9.54 3.02 -3.74
C GLY A 90 8.12 2.69 -4.21
N GLY A 91 7.59 1.52 -3.85
CA GLY A 91 6.31 1.02 -4.36
C GLY A 91 5.07 1.81 -3.93
N ALA A 92 5.17 2.70 -2.94
CA ALA A 92 4.09 3.63 -2.58
C ALA A 92 4.20 4.99 -3.29
N HIS A 93 5.19 5.17 -4.21
CA HIS A 93 5.31 6.40 -4.98
C HIS A 93 4.00 6.62 -5.78
N PHE A 94 3.48 7.83 -5.82
CA PHE A 94 3.96 9.15 -5.41
C PHE A 94 3.48 9.59 -4.00
N THR A 95 2.84 8.71 -3.25
CA THR A 95 2.48 8.93 -1.86
C THR A 95 3.73 8.79 -0.98
N GLU A 96 3.56 8.76 0.33
CA GLU A 96 4.66 8.61 1.26
C GLU A 96 4.69 7.22 1.88
N CYS A 97 5.87 6.79 2.29
CA CYS A 97 6.08 5.59 3.10
C CYS A 97 7.09 5.91 4.21
N PRO A 98 6.71 6.73 5.23
CA PRO A 98 7.65 7.11 6.27
C PRO A 98 8.04 5.91 7.14
N PRO A 99 9.29 5.85 7.64
CA PRO A 99 10.36 6.86 7.50
C PRO A 99 11.18 6.73 6.21
N ASP A 100 10.88 5.78 5.32
CA ASP A 100 11.71 5.47 4.15
C ASP A 100 11.72 6.64 3.15
N TYR A 101 10.56 7.23 2.84
CA TYR A 101 10.46 8.44 2.00
C TYR A 101 9.16 9.22 2.23
N GLY A 102 9.21 10.50 1.86
CA GLY A 102 8.06 11.40 1.87
C GLY A 102 7.33 11.44 0.54
N ARG A 103 6.25 12.23 0.49
CA ARG A 103 5.41 12.44 -0.68
C ARG A 103 6.13 13.20 -1.78
N ASP A 104 5.99 12.76 -3.04
CA ASP A 104 6.40 13.52 -4.22
C ASP A 104 5.27 14.46 -4.69
N GLU A 105 5.20 15.63 -4.05
CA GLU A 105 4.17 16.62 -4.38
C GLU A 105 4.27 17.15 -5.82
N ALA A 106 5.46 17.20 -6.39
CA ALA A 106 5.66 17.68 -7.74
C ALA A 106 5.06 16.68 -8.75
N PHE A 107 5.30 15.39 -8.55
CA PHE A 107 4.70 14.34 -9.36
C PHE A 107 3.17 14.30 -9.20
N GLN A 108 2.67 14.46 -7.98
CA GLN A 108 1.24 14.50 -7.71
C GLN A 108 0.56 15.66 -8.44
N LYS A 109 1.21 16.84 -8.50
CA LYS A 109 0.71 18.00 -9.25
C LYS A 109 0.72 17.76 -10.76
N GLU A 110 1.79 17.16 -11.28
CA GLU A 110 1.89 16.75 -12.70
C GLU A 110 0.76 15.77 -13.04
N TYR A 111 0.57 14.72 -12.26
CA TYR A 111 -0.53 13.78 -12.44
C TYR A 111 -1.91 14.47 -12.37
N ALA A 112 -2.15 15.30 -11.36
CA ALA A 112 -3.43 16.00 -11.20
C ALA A 112 -3.74 16.96 -12.38
N ALA A 113 -2.71 17.56 -13.00
CA ALA A 113 -2.88 18.43 -14.15
C ALA A 113 -3.42 17.68 -15.39
N THR A 114 -3.19 16.38 -15.51
CA THR A 114 -3.69 15.56 -16.62
C THR A 114 -5.20 15.36 -16.61
N ALA A 115 -5.87 15.57 -15.47
CA ALA A 115 -7.28 15.23 -15.28
C ALA A 115 -8.26 15.94 -16.21
N ARG A 116 -7.85 17.06 -16.83
CA ARG A 116 -8.67 17.88 -17.72
C ARG A 116 -8.08 18.06 -19.12
N ASP A 117 -6.97 17.38 -19.37
CA ASP A 117 -6.22 17.48 -20.62
C ASP A 117 -5.89 16.07 -21.15
N PRO A 118 -6.66 15.57 -22.14
CA PRO A 118 -6.43 14.24 -22.70
C PRO A 118 -5.04 14.06 -23.34
N GLU A 119 -4.45 15.10 -23.93
CA GLU A 119 -3.12 15.01 -24.53
C GLU A 119 -2.05 14.90 -23.44
N ALA A 120 -2.17 15.69 -22.36
CA ALA A 120 -1.30 15.58 -21.20
C ALA A 120 -1.43 14.21 -20.52
N TRP A 121 -2.65 13.66 -20.45
CA TRP A 121 -2.85 12.30 -19.94
C TRP A 121 -2.14 11.23 -20.77
N GLU A 122 -2.27 11.27 -22.11
CA GLU A 122 -1.58 10.30 -22.97
C GLU A 122 -0.05 10.41 -22.85
N ALA A 123 0.49 11.62 -22.77
CA ALA A 123 1.92 11.83 -22.56
C ALA A 123 2.38 11.28 -21.18
N PHE A 124 1.62 11.53 -20.13
CA PHE A 124 1.89 11.01 -18.78
C PHE A 124 1.83 9.48 -18.77
N ARG A 125 0.78 8.90 -19.36
CA ARG A 125 0.58 7.46 -19.45
C ARG A 125 1.73 6.77 -20.17
N ALA A 126 2.11 7.27 -21.32
CA ALA A 126 3.22 6.74 -22.11
C ALA A 126 4.56 6.80 -21.36
N ARG A 127 4.77 7.85 -20.57
CA ARG A 127 6.02 8.06 -19.84
C ARG A 127 6.13 7.20 -18.58
N TYR A 128 5.04 7.01 -17.82
CA TYR A 128 5.09 6.44 -16.48
C TYR A 128 4.30 5.15 -16.32
N LEU A 129 3.26 4.89 -17.12
CA LEU A 129 2.39 3.74 -16.92
C LEU A 129 2.57 2.65 -17.97
N GLU A 130 3.09 2.98 -19.16
CA GLU A 130 3.35 2.03 -20.24
C GLU A 130 4.82 1.54 -20.25
N VAL A 131 5.47 1.60 -19.11
CA VAL A 131 6.82 1.09 -18.93
C VAL A 131 6.80 -0.43 -18.70
N GLY A 132 7.88 -1.10 -19.11
CA GLY A 132 7.95 -2.56 -19.05
C GLY A 132 8.36 -3.13 -17.70
N SER A 133 8.83 -2.28 -16.77
CA SER A 133 9.32 -2.73 -15.46
C SER A 133 9.31 -1.60 -14.43
N GLU A 134 9.31 -1.97 -13.14
CA GLU A 134 9.47 -1.03 -12.03
C GLU A 134 10.76 -0.21 -12.14
N ARG A 135 11.84 -0.81 -12.61
CA ARG A 135 13.10 -0.09 -12.83
C ARG A 135 12.95 1.04 -13.85
N GLU A 136 12.27 0.79 -14.97
CA GLU A 136 12.00 1.81 -15.99
C GLU A 136 11.13 2.94 -15.44
N TYR A 137 10.12 2.60 -14.63
CA TYR A 137 9.32 3.59 -13.92
C TYR A 137 10.18 4.47 -13.02
N GLN A 138 11.03 3.89 -12.17
CA GLN A 138 11.91 4.63 -11.27
C GLN A 138 12.92 5.50 -12.03
N GLU A 139 13.43 5.03 -13.17
CA GLU A 139 14.31 5.83 -14.05
C GLU A 139 13.54 7.01 -14.68
N ALA A 140 12.31 6.80 -15.13
CA ALA A 140 11.46 7.86 -15.68
C ALA A 140 11.13 8.94 -14.62
N VAL A 141 10.86 8.53 -13.38
CA VAL A 141 10.63 9.45 -12.25
C VAL A 141 11.88 10.26 -11.93
N LYS A 142 13.06 9.64 -11.87
CA LYS A 142 14.34 10.31 -11.57
C LYS A 142 14.80 11.26 -12.68
N SER A 143 14.38 11.03 -13.91
CA SER A 143 14.75 11.84 -15.08
C SER A 143 13.83 13.06 -15.32
N ARG A 144 12.94 13.34 -14.39
CA ARG A 144 11.96 14.42 -14.41
C ARG A 144 12.58 15.80 -14.22
#